data_75567f9fe05e3013ce7d24e6b6241525
#
_entry.id   75567f9fe05e3013ce7d24e6b6241525
#
_cell.length_a   1.000
_cell.length_b   1.000
_cell.length_c   1.000
_cell.angle_alpha   90.00
_cell.angle_beta   90.00
_cell.angle_gamma   90.00
#
_symmetry.space_group_name_H-M   'P 1'
#
loop_
_entity.id
_entity.type
_entity.pdbx_description
1 polymer ?
#
loop_
_entity_poly.entity_id
_entity_poly.type
_entity_poly.pdbx_seq_one_letter_code
_entity_poly.pdbx_strand_id
1 'polypeptide(L)'
;NMIGAAHGLEIAFLTTEYKFGPVSNYVYPKTDERDQMEESFLSAWSNFAKKGEPIIENAKVQWEKYTSSEQAFMVLDNLNQLRSISDKKNMDDILSFANTNVATDLEKCLLVRETVINIGDPNVSLLNNWNNGSCNRFDLEFELRKIEDDLISKYGQVSVF
;
A
#
# COMPACT_ATOMS: atom_id res chain seq x y z
N ASN A 1 1.66 0.70 17.41
CA ASN A 1 2.63 0.44 16.32
C ASN A 1 2.80 1.71 15.50
N MET A 2 4.01 2.28 15.47
CA MET A 2 4.27 3.52 14.71
C MET A 2 4.44 3.29 13.21
N ILE A 3 4.87 2.12 12.77
CA ILE A 3 5.21 1.85 11.36
C ILE A 3 4.07 1.11 10.65
N GLY A 4 3.33 0.25 11.35
CA GLY A 4 2.29 -0.57 10.72
C GLY A 4 2.85 -1.49 9.62
N ALA A 5 2.03 -1.77 8.62
CA ALA A 5 2.42 -2.54 7.42
C ALA A 5 3.03 -1.58 6.39
N ALA A 6 4.34 -1.32 6.50
CA ALA A 6 5.06 -0.48 5.56
C ALA A 6 5.63 -1.30 4.39
N HIS A 7 5.85 -0.63 3.24
CA HIS A 7 6.41 -1.25 2.04
C HIS A 7 7.75 -1.93 2.32
N GLY A 8 7.91 -3.14 1.82
CA GLY A 8 9.14 -3.93 1.91
C GLY A 8 9.32 -4.69 3.23
N LEU A 9 8.52 -4.43 4.27
CA LEU A 9 8.62 -5.16 5.53
C LEU A 9 8.16 -6.62 5.40
N GLU A 10 7.33 -6.94 4.42
CA GLU A 10 6.88 -8.30 4.12
C GLU A 10 7.99 -9.22 3.63
N ILE A 11 9.05 -8.67 3.03
CA ILE A 11 10.17 -9.44 2.48
C ILE A 11 10.85 -10.29 3.55
N ALA A 12 10.95 -9.78 4.78
CA ALA A 12 11.53 -10.50 5.90
C ALA A 12 10.82 -11.83 6.18
N PHE A 13 9.50 -11.89 5.99
CA PHE A 13 8.70 -13.11 6.18
C PHE A 13 8.89 -14.13 5.06
N LEU A 14 9.28 -13.68 3.86
CA LEU A 14 9.58 -14.56 2.72
C LEU A 14 11.03 -15.10 2.76
N THR A 15 11.95 -14.27 3.24
CA THR A 15 13.39 -14.64 3.30
C THR A 15 13.80 -15.25 4.63
N THR A 16 12.94 -15.18 5.64
CA THR A 16 13.23 -15.51 7.05
C THR A 16 14.39 -14.71 7.66
N GLU A 17 14.74 -13.60 7.02
CA GLU A 17 15.82 -12.72 7.45
C GLU A 17 15.26 -11.42 8.01
N TYR A 18 15.17 -11.33 9.34
CA TYR A 18 14.60 -10.18 10.06
C TYR A 18 15.68 -9.13 10.34
N LYS A 19 16.26 -8.57 9.26
CA LYS A 19 17.32 -7.57 9.35
C LYS A 19 16.79 -6.19 8.97
N PHE A 20 16.84 -5.26 9.92
CA PHE A 20 16.48 -3.86 9.72
C PHE A 20 17.44 -2.94 10.49
N GLY A 21 18.74 -3.21 10.34
CA GLY A 21 19.78 -2.47 11.05
C GLY A 21 19.64 -2.55 12.58
N PRO A 22 19.99 -1.50 13.32
CA PRO A 22 19.95 -1.50 14.78
C PRO A 22 18.55 -1.65 15.38
N VAL A 23 17.49 -1.43 14.59
CA VAL A 23 16.09 -1.46 15.06
C VAL A 23 15.36 -2.75 14.69
N SER A 24 16.06 -3.78 14.18
CA SER A 24 15.46 -5.05 13.75
C SER A 24 14.53 -5.66 14.80
N ASN A 25 14.95 -5.73 16.05
CA ASN A 25 14.15 -6.31 17.14
C ASN A 25 12.92 -5.46 17.51
N TYR A 26 12.93 -4.18 17.14
CA TYR A 26 11.79 -3.30 17.35
C TYR A 26 10.77 -3.46 16.21
N VAL A 27 11.25 -3.58 14.98
CA VAL A 27 10.41 -3.74 13.78
C VAL A 27 9.85 -5.16 13.69
N TYR A 28 10.67 -6.16 14.02
CA TYR A 28 10.33 -7.58 13.96
C TYR A 28 10.59 -8.25 15.31
N PRO A 29 9.84 -7.92 16.36
CA PRO A 29 10.01 -8.57 17.65
C PRO A 29 9.80 -10.08 17.50
N LYS A 30 10.63 -10.87 18.18
CA LYS A 30 10.50 -12.34 18.15
C LYS A 30 9.31 -12.74 19.03
N THR A 31 8.18 -13.03 18.37
CA THR A 31 6.94 -13.46 19.02
C THR A 31 6.35 -14.64 18.25
N ASP A 32 5.45 -15.37 18.90
CA ASP A 32 4.71 -16.47 18.24
C ASP A 32 3.88 -15.97 17.07
N GLU A 33 3.35 -14.74 17.13
CA GLU A 33 2.58 -14.13 16.05
C GLU A 33 3.46 -13.86 14.83
N ARG A 34 4.71 -13.42 15.03
CA ARG A 34 5.66 -13.26 13.94
C ARG A 34 5.95 -14.60 13.25
N ASP A 35 6.19 -15.63 14.04
CA ASP A 35 6.50 -16.96 13.53
C ASP A 35 5.27 -17.57 12.77
N GLN A 36 4.04 -17.33 13.26
CA GLN A 36 2.80 -17.67 12.55
C GLN A 36 2.62 -16.89 11.23
N MET A 37 2.97 -15.60 11.21
CA MET A 37 2.94 -14.79 10.01
C MET A 37 3.95 -15.31 8.98
N GLU A 38 5.17 -15.65 9.40
CA GLU A 38 6.18 -16.28 8.54
C GLU A 38 5.66 -17.57 7.90
N GLU A 39 5.09 -18.46 8.72
CA GLU A 39 4.50 -19.72 8.24
C GLU A 39 3.38 -19.45 7.21
N SER A 40 2.52 -18.48 7.47
CA SER A 40 1.44 -18.10 6.57
C SER A 40 1.96 -17.60 5.22
N PHE A 41 2.98 -16.73 5.23
CA PHE A 41 3.62 -16.24 4.01
C PHE A 41 4.29 -17.37 3.23
N LEU A 42 5.14 -18.14 3.86
CA LEU A 42 5.87 -19.23 3.20
C LEU A 42 4.91 -20.28 2.64
N SER A 43 3.88 -20.63 3.38
CA SER A 43 2.84 -21.56 2.95
C SER A 43 2.09 -21.04 1.71
N ALA A 44 1.59 -19.80 1.77
CA ALA A 44 0.85 -19.20 0.66
C ALA A 44 1.69 -19.11 -0.62
N TRP A 45 2.92 -18.58 -0.52
CA TRP A 45 3.81 -18.40 -1.68
C TRP A 45 4.29 -19.74 -2.24
N SER A 46 4.65 -20.70 -1.38
CA SER A 46 5.06 -22.03 -1.83
C SER A 46 3.93 -22.77 -2.54
N ASN A 47 2.72 -22.71 -2.01
CA ASN A 47 1.56 -23.34 -2.64
C ASN A 47 1.20 -22.63 -3.95
N PHE A 48 1.25 -21.30 -3.99
CA PHE A 48 1.02 -20.54 -5.22
C PHE A 48 2.02 -20.92 -6.31
N ALA A 49 3.31 -20.99 -5.98
CA ALA A 49 4.36 -21.36 -6.93
C ALA A 49 4.20 -22.80 -7.46
N LYS A 50 3.70 -23.71 -6.64
CA LYS A 50 3.56 -25.15 -7.01
C LYS A 50 2.21 -25.47 -7.67
N LYS A 51 1.15 -24.79 -7.26
CA LYS A 51 -0.24 -25.19 -7.59
C LYS A 51 -1.04 -24.05 -8.26
N GLY A 52 -0.51 -22.80 -8.26
CA GLY A 52 -1.25 -21.62 -8.72
C GLY A 52 -2.30 -21.11 -7.73
N GLU A 53 -2.32 -21.64 -6.50
CA GLU A 53 -3.28 -21.29 -5.46
C GLU A 53 -2.56 -20.92 -4.17
N PRO A 54 -2.80 -19.72 -3.57
CA PRO A 54 -2.12 -19.28 -2.36
C PRO A 54 -2.77 -19.88 -1.10
N ILE A 55 -2.64 -21.19 -0.93
CA ILE A 55 -3.21 -21.91 0.20
C ILE A 55 -2.33 -21.65 1.44
N ILE A 56 -2.95 -21.18 2.53
CA ILE A 56 -2.33 -21.09 3.84
C ILE A 56 -2.72 -22.31 4.64
N GLU A 57 -1.75 -23.15 4.97
CA GLU A 57 -1.98 -24.34 5.76
C GLU A 57 -2.49 -23.98 7.16
N ASN A 58 -3.43 -24.77 7.68
CA ASN A 58 -4.08 -24.55 8.98
C ASN A 58 -4.92 -23.25 9.11
N ALA A 59 -5.03 -22.44 8.06
CA ALA A 59 -5.92 -21.28 8.09
C ALA A 59 -7.40 -21.68 8.02
N LYS A 60 -8.21 -20.98 8.81
CA LYS A 60 -9.69 -21.11 8.77
C LYS A 60 -10.30 -20.37 7.57
N VAL A 61 -9.54 -19.50 6.93
CA VAL A 61 -9.98 -18.63 5.84
C VAL A 61 -9.16 -18.96 4.61
N GLN A 62 -9.82 -19.11 3.47
CA GLN A 62 -9.15 -19.29 2.18
C GLN A 62 -8.88 -17.93 1.52
N TRP A 63 -7.83 -17.88 0.74
CA TRP A 63 -7.50 -16.72 -0.08
C TRP A 63 -8.39 -16.72 -1.31
N GLU A 64 -9.38 -15.85 -1.34
CA GLU A 64 -10.33 -15.73 -2.44
C GLU A 64 -9.64 -15.23 -3.71
N LYS A 65 -10.08 -15.79 -4.85
CA LYS A 65 -9.56 -15.35 -6.15
C LYS A 65 -9.99 -13.91 -6.42
N TYR A 66 -9.03 -13.07 -6.78
CA TYR A 66 -9.33 -11.72 -7.25
C TYR A 66 -10.15 -11.75 -8.54
N THR A 67 -11.22 -10.99 -8.56
CA THR A 67 -11.98 -10.64 -9.77
C THR A 67 -12.29 -9.15 -9.74
N SER A 68 -12.45 -8.53 -10.91
CA SER A 68 -12.82 -7.11 -10.99
C SER A 68 -14.17 -6.78 -10.34
N SER A 69 -15.07 -7.77 -10.23
CA SER A 69 -16.35 -7.61 -9.56
C SER A 69 -16.26 -7.71 -8.02
N GLU A 70 -15.34 -8.51 -7.49
CA GLU A 70 -15.25 -8.73 -6.04
C GLU A 70 -14.07 -8.01 -5.39
N GLN A 71 -12.97 -7.79 -6.13
CA GLN A 71 -11.75 -7.13 -5.64
C GLN A 71 -11.29 -7.69 -4.29
N ALA A 72 -11.36 -9.03 -4.17
CA ALA A 72 -11.02 -9.72 -2.94
C ALA A 72 -9.50 -9.71 -2.71
N PHE A 73 -9.09 -9.51 -1.47
CA PHE A 73 -7.70 -9.65 -1.05
C PHE A 73 -7.60 -10.23 0.36
N MET A 74 -6.46 -10.87 0.64
CA MET A 74 -6.18 -11.42 1.95
C MET A 74 -5.48 -10.37 2.82
N VAL A 75 -6.02 -10.14 4.00
CA VAL A 75 -5.31 -9.44 5.07
C VAL A 75 -4.50 -10.48 5.83
N LEU A 76 -3.19 -10.40 5.65
CA LEU A 76 -2.25 -11.28 6.33
C LEU A 76 -1.98 -10.74 7.73
N ASP A 77 -2.17 -11.60 8.71
CA ASP A 77 -1.99 -11.33 10.13
C ASP A 77 -1.61 -12.66 10.81
N ASN A 78 -1.65 -12.75 12.14
CA ASN A 78 -1.54 -14.06 12.77
C ASN A 78 -2.70 -14.99 12.33
N LEU A 79 -2.52 -16.31 12.45
CA LEU A 79 -3.46 -17.30 11.93
C LEU A 79 -4.92 -17.13 12.39
N ASN A 80 -5.15 -16.52 13.54
CA ASN A 80 -6.50 -16.30 14.08
C ASN A 80 -7.16 -15.02 13.54
N GLN A 81 -6.38 -14.12 12.92
CA GLN A 81 -6.82 -12.83 12.42
C GLN A 81 -6.76 -12.72 10.89
N LEU A 82 -6.35 -13.80 10.22
CA LEU A 82 -6.41 -13.90 8.76
C LEU A 82 -7.85 -13.70 8.29
N ARG A 83 -8.03 -12.85 7.28
CA ARG A 83 -9.35 -12.60 6.71
C ARG A 83 -9.25 -12.25 5.24
N SER A 84 -10.12 -12.83 4.45
CA SER A 84 -10.38 -12.37 3.09
C SER A 84 -11.44 -11.27 3.15
N ILE A 85 -11.14 -10.15 2.56
CA ILE A 85 -12.07 -9.00 2.48
C ILE A 85 -12.22 -8.55 1.04
N SER A 86 -13.36 -7.96 0.74
CA SER A 86 -13.64 -7.28 -0.52
C SER A 86 -13.83 -5.79 -0.22
N ASP A 87 -12.93 -4.97 -0.74
CA ASP A 87 -13.04 -3.51 -0.62
C ASP A 87 -13.11 -2.92 -2.04
N LYS A 88 -14.35 -2.81 -2.53
CA LYS A 88 -14.64 -2.36 -3.89
C LYS A 88 -14.43 -0.86 -3.98
N LYS A 89 -13.20 -0.46 -4.23
CA LYS A 89 -12.84 0.92 -4.52
C LYS A 89 -12.76 1.13 -6.02
N ASN A 90 -13.36 2.19 -6.49
CA ASN A 90 -13.19 2.68 -7.85
C ASN A 90 -12.55 4.08 -7.85
N MET A 91 -12.25 4.61 -9.03
CA MET A 91 -11.63 5.92 -9.15
C MET A 91 -12.52 7.04 -8.54
N ASP A 92 -13.84 6.95 -8.72
CA ASP A 92 -14.78 7.96 -8.20
C ASP A 92 -14.79 7.99 -6.66
N ASP A 93 -14.63 6.83 -6.01
CA ASP A 93 -14.49 6.74 -4.55
C ASP A 93 -13.24 7.48 -4.06
N ILE A 94 -12.10 7.29 -4.76
CA ILE A 94 -10.82 7.94 -4.44
C ILE A 94 -10.93 9.46 -4.65
N LEU A 95 -11.49 9.88 -5.78
CA LEU A 95 -11.68 11.30 -6.09
C LEU A 95 -12.65 11.97 -5.12
N SER A 96 -13.70 11.29 -4.70
CA SER A 96 -14.64 11.75 -3.67
C SER A 96 -13.95 11.85 -2.31
N PHE A 97 -13.13 10.86 -1.95
CA PHE A 97 -12.33 10.90 -0.72
C PHE A 97 -11.39 12.13 -0.70
N ALA A 98 -10.67 12.39 -1.79
CA ALA A 98 -9.81 13.56 -1.91
C ALA A 98 -10.58 14.85 -1.68
N ASN A 99 -11.79 14.95 -2.23
CA ASN A 99 -12.62 16.15 -2.12
C ASN A 99 -13.12 16.42 -0.70
N THR A 100 -13.43 15.36 0.05
CA THR A 100 -14.07 15.46 1.37
C THR A 100 -13.10 15.44 2.54
N ASN A 101 -11.93 14.78 2.40
CA ASN A 101 -11.03 14.51 3.53
C ASN A 101 -9.70 15.26 3.47
N VAL A 102 -9.37 15.90 2.35
CA VAL A 102 -8.15 16.68 2.19
C VAL A 102 -8.44 18.17 2.37
N ALA A 103 -7.62 18.87 3.15
CA ALA A 103 -7.95 20.20 3.62
C ALA A 103 -7.83 21.28 2.55
N THR A 104 -6.73 21.31 1.81
CA THR A 104 -6.46 22.37 0.84
C THR A 104 -6.67 21.92 -0.59
N ASP A 105 -7.01 22.84 -1.47
CA ASP A 105 -7.21 22.52 -2.89
C ASP A 105 -5.92 22.08 -3.56
N LEU A 106 -4.75 22.60 -3.14
CA LEU A 106 -3.46 22.14 -3.66
C LEU A 106 -3.20 20.68 -3.27
N GLU A 107 -3.39 20.33 -1.99
CA GLU A 107 -3.20 18.95 -1.52
C GLU A 107 -4.17 17.98 -2.21
N LYS A 108 -5.43 18.39 -2.42
CA LYS A 108 -6.39 17.62 -3.21
C LYS A 108 -5.88 17.34 -4.62
N CYS A 109 -5.39 18.37 -5.28
CA CYS A 109 -4.88 18.26 -6.65
C CYS A 109 -3.60 17.41 -6.73
N LEU A 110 -2.72 17.50 -5.75
CA LEU A 110 -1.54 16.63 -5.65
C LEU A 110 -1.94 15.17 -5.45
N LEU A 111 -2.87 14.87 -4.54
CA LEU A 111 -3.37 13.52 -4.33
C LEU A 111 -4.06 12.96 -5.59
N VAL A 112 -4.90 13.74 -6.24
CA VAL A 112 -5.57 13.33 -7.48
C VAL A 112 -4.54 13.09 -8.60
N ARG A 113 -3.53 13.97 -8.75
CA ARG A 113 -2.45 13.78 -9.71
C ARG A 113 -1.74 12.45 -9.48
N GLU A 114 -1.27 12.20 -8.25
CA GLU A 114 -0.59 10.95 -7.93
C GLU A 114 -1.46 9.72 -8.25
N THR A 115 -2.75 9.80 -7.95
CA THR A 115 -3.68 8.72 -8.22
C THR A 115 -3.89 8.48 -9.73
N VAL A 116 -4.13 9.53 -10.52
CA VAL A 116 -4.53 9.38 -11.93
C VAL A 116 -3.36 9.32 -12.90
N ILE A 117 -2.15 9.67 -12.46
CA ILE A 117 -0.95 9.62 -13.30
C ILE A 117 -0.10 8.39 -12.97
N ASN A 118 0.02 8.02 -11.70
CA ASN A 118 0.96 7.00 -11.25
C ASN A 118 0.30 5.64 -10.96
N ILE A 119 -1.03 5.55 -10.95
CA ILE A 119 -1.76 4.29 -10.72
C ILE A 119 -2.48 3.87 -12.00
N GLY A 120 -2.03 2.75 -12.59
CA GLY A 120 -2.57 2.24 -13.84
C GLY A 120 -2.15 3.08 -15.07
N ASP A 121 -3.04 3.17 -16.06
CA ASP A 121 -2.78 3.99 -17.25
C ASP A 121 -2.96 5.48 -16.94
N PRO A 122 -1.97 6.33 -17.23
CA PRO A 122 -2.06 7.76 -16.95
C PRO A 122 -3.27 8.44 -17.57
N ASN A 123 -4.04 9.16 -16.78
CA ASN A 123 -5.23 9.86 -17.24
C ASN A 123 -5.17 11.37 -16.99
N VAL A 124 -4.38 12.06 -17.80
CA VAL A 124 -4.21 13.53 -17.74
C VAL A 124 -5.53 14.26 -17.97
N SER A 125 -6.41 13.71 -18.80
CA SER A 125 -7.72 14.33 -19.06
C SER A 125 -8.60 14.35 -17.82
N LEU A 126 -8.56 13.28 -17.02
CA LEU A 126 -9.29 13.22 -15.75
C LEU A 126 -8.76 14.26 -14.77
N LEU A 127 -7.44 14.40 -14.63
CA LEU A 127 -6.83 15.42 -13.79
C LEU A 127 -7.25 16.83 -14.20
N ASN A 128 -7.14 17.14 -15.50
CA ASN A 128 -7.45 18.48 -16.03
C ASN A 128 -8.93 18.87 -15.91
N ASN A 129 -9.82 17.91 -15.90
CA ASN A 129 -11.27 18.14 -15.80
C ASN A 129 -11.83 17.95 -14.39
N TRP A 130 -11.04 17.37 -13.47
CA TRP A 130 -11.50 17.10 -12.13
C TRP A 130 -11.94 18.39 -11.41
N ASN A 131 -13.08 18.30 -10.74
CA ASN A 131 -13.68 19.41 -9.99
C ASN A 131 -13.71 20.73 -10.79
N ASN A 132 -14.23 20.65 -12.03
CA ASN A 132 -14.32 21.78 -12.97
C ASN A 132 -12.97 22.42 -13.32
N GLY A 133 -11.90 21.62 -13.39
CA GLY A 133 -10.57 22.11 -13.76
C GLY A 133 -9.87 22.87 -12.64
N SER A 134 -10.28 22.67 -11.40
CA SER A 134 -9.70 23.35 -10.22
C SER A 134 -8.19 23.19 -10.09
N CYS A 135 -7.63 22.09 -10.61
CA CYS A 135 -6.19 21.81 -10.55
C CYS A 135 -5.36 22.57 -11.57
N ASN A 136 -5.98 23.09 -12.65
CA ASN A 136 -5.26 23.80 -13.72
C ASN A 136 -4.63 25.14 -13.27
N ARG A 137 -5.00 25.63 -12.10
CA ARG A 137 -4.42 26.85 -11.50
C ARG A 137 -3.08 26.63 -10.79
N PHE A 138 -2.67 25.36 -10.60
CA PHE A 138 -1.44 25.00 -9.91
C PHE A 138 -0.43 24.40 -10.89
N ASP A 139 0.85 24.76 -10.74
CA ASP A 139 1.96 24.02 -11.32
C ASP A 139 2.30 22.85 -10.36
N LEU A 140 1.61 21.71 -10.55
CA LEU A 140 1.74 20.58 -9.65
C LEU A 140 3.13 19.96 -9.65
N GLU A 141 3.87 20.04 -10.77
CA GLU A 141 5.24 19.55 -10.85
C GLU A 141 6.20 20.44 -10.02
N PHE A 142 5.99 21.75 -10.06
CA PHE A 142 6.74 22.68 -9.22
C PHE A 142 6.45 22.46 -7.74
N GLU A 143 5.17 22.32 -7.37
CA GLU A 143 4.79 22.10 -5.97
C GLU A 143 5.30 20.77 -5.40
N LEU A 144 5.34 19.71 -6.20
CA LEU A 144 5.92 18.43 -5.80
C LEU A 144 7.44 18.56 -5.55
N ARG A 145 8.16 19.19 -6.48
CA ARG A 145 9.61 19.41 -6.30
C ARG A 145 9.90 20.23 -5.05
N LYS A 146 9.10 21.25 -4.78
CA LYS A 146 9.25 22.06 -3.58
C LYS A 146 9.04 21.24 -2.29
N ILE A 147 8.03 20.36 -2.26
CA ILE A 147 7.79 19.44 -1.13
C ILE A 147 8.99 18.51 -0.96
N GLU A 148 9.51 17.94 -2.04
CA GLU A 148 10.68 17.06 -2.02
C GLU A 148 11.92 17.79 -1.47
N ASP A 149 12.20 19.00 -1.97
CA ASP A 149 13.32 19.82 -1.50
C ASP A 149 13.19 20.17 0.00
N ASP A 150 11.99 20.51 0.46
CA ASP A 150 11.72 20.79 1.87
C ASP A 150 11.93 19.54 2.75
N LEU A 151 11.52 18.36 2.28
CA LEU A 151 11.73 17.10 2.98
C LEU A 151 13.21 16.73 3.03
N ILE A 152 13.93 16.86 1.91
CA ILE A 152 15.38 16.63 1.82
C ILE A 152 16.13 17.58 2.77
N SER A 153 15.76 18.87 2.78
CA SER A 153 16.37 19.87 3.65
C SER A 153 16.16 19.54 5.12
N LYS A 154 15.00 19.02 5.50
CA LYS A 154 14.61 18.76 6.89
C LYS A 154 15.11 17.43 7.42
N TYR A 155 15.13 16.40 6.59
CA TYR A 155 15.38 15.03 7.02
C TYR A 155 16.61 14.39 6.36
N GLY A 156 17.27 15.10 5.45
CA GLY A 156 18.35 14.56 4.62
C GLY A 156 17.82 13.75 3.44
N GLN A 157 18.73 13.35 2.56
CA GLN A 157 18.36 12.51 1.44
C GLN A 157 17.92 11.13 1.92
N VAL A 158 16.65 10.84 1.81
CA VAL A 158 16.13 9.50 2.02
C VAL A 158 16.33 8.75 0.73
N SER A 159 17.38 7.95 0.63
CA SER A 159 17.47 6.96 -0.43
C SER A 159 16.45 5.87 -0.13
N VAL A 160 15.29 5.98 -0.72
CA VAL A 160 14.37 4.85 -0.84
C VAL A 160 14.95 3.99 -1.96
N PHE A 161 15.33 2.78 -1.67
CA PHE A 161 16.03 1.76 -2.45
C PHE A 161 15.70 1.74 -3.94
#